data_bb63b8dda5277561297a5e40780954e3
#
_entry.id   bb63b8dda5277561297a5e40780954e3
#
_cell.length_a   1.000
_cell.length_b   1.000
_cell.length_c   1.000
_cell.angle_alpha   90.00
_cell.angle_beta   90.00
_cell.angle_gamma   90.00
#
_symmetry.space_group_name_H-M   'P 1'
#
loop_
_entity.id
_entity.type
_entity.pdbx_description
1 polymer ?
#
loop_
_entity_poly.entity_id
_entity_poly.type
_entity_poly.pdbx_seq_one_letter_code
_entity_poly.pdbx_strand_id
1 'polypeptide(L)'
;MIIPSKIRIGGQDISIVNEERLDDNELGTICLAKGVINIADNFNNSKQCESSKINTFIHEVVHGVLDTMGEFELSKNEKFVCTFSSFLVDTIEEIVKANLEHSFMMLPRNKIPQSDTNKTED
;
A
#
# COMPACT_ATOMS: atom_id res chain seq x y z
N MET A 1 -6.54 2.34 -3.85
CA MET A 1 -5.80 2.70 -2.62
C MET A 1 -4.59 3.53 -2.98
N ILE A 2 -4.34 4.55 -2.21
CA ILE A 2 -3.17 5.40 -2.40
C ILE A 2 -2.14 5.03 -1.36
N ILE A 3 -0.88 4.88 -1.79
CA ILE A 3 0.21 4.58 -0.87
C ILE A 3 0.55 5.88 -0.12
N PRO A 4 0.45 5.88 1.21
CA PRO A 4 0.75 7.11 1.97
C PRO A 4 2.26 7.37 2.02
N SER A 5 2.64 8.58 2.40
CA SER A 5 4.05 8.91 2.57
C SER A 5 4.58 8.51 3.94
N LYS A 6 3.68 8.20 4.89
CA LYS A 6 4.08 7.84 6.24
C LYS A 6 2.96 7.02 6.90
N ILE A 7 3.37 6.02 7.68
CA ILE A 7 2.45 5.20 8.47
C ILE A 7 3.08 4.98 9.85
N ARG A 8 2.32 4.37 10.74
CA ARG A 8 2.85 3.94 12.04
C ARG A 8 2.72 2.44 12.18
N ILE A 9 3.78 1.81 12.65
CA ILE A 9 3.78 0.39 12.98
C ILE A 9 4.30 0.26 14.41
N GLY A 10 3.45 -0.25 15.31
CA GLY A 10 3.86 -0.46 16.69
C GLY A 10 4.34 0.81 17.39
N GLY A 11 3.73 1.94 17.05
CA GLY A 11 4.12 3.21 17.66
C GLY A 11 5.30 3.91 17.00
N GLN A 12 5.90 3.29 15.98
CA GLN A 12 7.02 3.87 15.27
C GLN A 12 6.56 4.47 13.95
N ASP A 13 7.03 5.68 13.65
CA ASP A 13 6.76 6.32 12.35
C ASP A 13 7.63 5.67 11.28
N ILE A 14 7.00 5.32 10.16
CA ILE A 14 7.67 4.70 9.03
C ILE A 14 7.39 5.55 7.80
N SER A 15 8.45 6.04 7.18
CA SER A 15 8.33 6.82 5.93
C SER A 15 8.33 5.87 4.75
N ILE A 16 7.53 6.18 3.74
CA ILE A 16 7.50 5.40 2.49
C ILE A 16 8.16 6.22 1.41
N VAL A 17 9.23 5.68 0.83
CA VAL A 17 10.07 6.39 -0.13
C VAL A 17 10.14 5.59 -1.43
N ASN A 18 9.93 6.28 -2.54
CA ASN A 18 10.13 5.68 -3.86
C ASN A 18 11.58 5.87 -4.26
N GLU A 19 12.21 4.78 -4.72
CA GLU A 19 13.56 4.82 -5.24
C GLU A 19 13.52 4.39 -6.70
N GLU A 20 14.38 4.95 -7.50
CA GLU A 20 14.42 4.58 -8.90
C GLU A 20 14.64 3.08 -9.05
N ARG A 21 15.52 2.55 -8.23
CA ARG A 21 15.90 1.14 -8.26
C ARG A 21 16.46 0.75 -6.90
N LEU A 22 16.22 -0.47 -6.49
CA LEU A 22 16.77 -0.99 -5.23
C LEU A 22 17.91 -1.98 -5.52
N ASP A 23 18.80 -2.11 -4.54
CA ASP A 23 19.88 -3.09 -4.61
C ASP A 23 19.28 -4.49 -4.70
N ASP A 24 20.06 -5.42 -5.28
CA ASP A 24 19.61 -6.81 -5.44
C ASP A 24 18.32 -6.94 -6.21
N ASN A 25 17.97 -5.88 -6.96
CA ASN A 25 16.82 -5.90 -7.85
C ASN A 25 15.55 -6.31 -7.10
N GLU A 26 15.34 -5.69 -5.95
CA GLU A 26 14.16 -5.95 -5.15
C GLU A 26 13.03 -4.99 -5.49
N LEU A 27 11.79 -5.44 -5.27
CA LEU A 27 10.62 -4.59 -5.49
C LEU A 27 10.43 -3.60 -4.35
N GLY A 28 10.77 -4.00 -3.14
CA GLY A 28 10.65 -3.15 -1.96
C GLY A 28 11.46 -3.70 -0.80
N THR A 29 11.69 -2.87 0.19
CA THR A 29 12.39 -3.26 1.42
C THR A 29 11.81 -2.48 2.58
N ILE A 30 12.00 -3.02 3.79
CA ILE A 30 11.68 -2.28 5.01
C ILE A 30 12.89 -2.36 5.94
N CYS A 31 13.19 -1.24 6.58
CA CYS A 31 14.21 -1.18 7.61
C CYS A 31 13.62 -0.46 8.82
N LEU A 32 13.24 -1.24 9.82
CA LEU A 32 12.61 -0.67 11.03
C LEU A 32 13.57 0.26 11.77
N ALA A 33 14.86 -0.09 11.81
CA ALA A 33 15.83 0.74 12.51
C ALA A 33 15.91 2.15 11.93
N LYS A 34 15.71 2.26 10.60
CA LYS A 34 15.74 3.56 9.94
C LYS A 34 14.35 4.15 9.80
N GLY A 35 13.31 3.39 10.08
CA GLY A 35 11.93 3.85 9.94
C GLY A 35 11.55 4.13 8.50
N VAL A 36 11.91 3.22 7.58
CA VAL A 36 11.65 3.48 6.17
C VAL A 36 11.25 2.19 5.43
N ILE A 37 10.28 2.36 4.54
CA ILE A 37 9.94 1.37 3.51
C ILE A 37 10.33 1.99 2.19
N ASN A 38 11.15 1.29 1.41
CA ASN A 38 11.52 1.74 0.07
C ASN A 38 10.76 0.91 -0.95
N ILE A 39 10.25 1.58 -1.98
CA ILE A 39 9.54 0.93 -3.07
C ILE A 39 10.26 1.29 -4.36
N ALA A 40 10.61 0.29 -5.16
CA ALA A 40 11.32 0.51 -6.40
C ALA A 40 10.37 0.99 -7.48
N ASP A 41 10.79 2.02 -8.23
CA ASP A 41 10.04 2.43 -9.41
C ASP A 41 10.25 1.44 -10.54
N ASN A 42 11.42 0.81 -10.59
CA ASN A 42 11.80 -0.11 -11.66
C ASN A 42 12.30 -1.44 -11.13
N PHE A 43 12.00 -2.50 -11.86
CA PHE A 43 12.44 -3.85 -11.54
C PHE A 43 12.75 -4.56 -12.86
N ASN A 44 13.94 -5.12 -12.97
CA ASN A 44 14.39 -5.81 -14.20
C ASN A 44 14.20 -4.93 -15.43
N ASN A 45 14.59 -3.66 -15.34
CA ASN A 45 14.50 -2.69 -16.44
C ASN A 45 13.08 -2.39 -16.90
N SER A 46 12.10 -2.72 -16.07
CA SER A 46 10.70 -2.41 -16.36
C SER A 46 10.13 -1.58 -15.23
N LYS A 47 9.27 -0.64 -15.58
CA LYS A 47 8.63 0.20 -14.58
C LYS A 47 7.62 -0.63 -13.78
N GLN A 48 7.69 -0.52 -12.45
CA GLN A 48 6.73 -1.22 -11.61
C GLN A 48 5.37 -0.52 -11.68
N CYS A 49 4.31 -1.28 -12.03
CA CYS A 49 2.99 -0.70 -12.16
C CYS A 49 2.37 -0.42 -10.80
N GLU A 50 1.28 0.38 -10.79
CA GLU A 50 0.66 0.80 -9.55
C GLU A 50 0.19 -0.36 -8.68
N SER A 51 -0.47 -1.34 -9.26
CA SER A 51 -0.96 -2.47 -8.47
C SER A 51 0.20 -3.27 -7.86
N SER A 52 1.30 -3.39 -8.59
CA SER A 52 2.49 -4.05 -8.06
C SER A 52 3.08 -3.27 -6.89
N LYS A 53 3.12 -1.94 -7.00
CA LYS A 53 3.64 -1.10 -5.92
C LYS A 53 2.78 -1.22 -4.66
N ILE A 54 1.46 -1.28 -4.82
CA ILE A 54 0.54 -1.45 -3.69
C ILE A 54 0.78 -2.79 -3.02
N ASN A 55 0.90 -3.86 -3.81
CA ASN A 55 1.20 -5.17 -3.26
C ASN A 55 2.54 -5.18 -2.54
N THR A 56 3.54 -4.54 -3.13
CA THR A 56 4.87 -4.43 -2.52
C THR A 56 4.81 -3.67 -1.20
N PHE A 57 4.09 -2.56 -1.18
CA PHE A 57 3.94 -1.77 0.03
C PHE A 57 3.34 -2.59 1.17
N ILE A 58 2.22 -3.27 0.92
CA ILE A 58 1.57 -4.08 1.95
C ILE A 58 2.45 -5.26 2.35
N HIS A 59 3.17 -5.85 1.40
CA HIS A 59 4.12 -6.92 1.69
C HIS A 59 5.16 -6.45 2.73
N GLU A 60 5.72 -5.26 2.53
CA GLU A 60 6.71 -4.73 3.47
C GLU A 60 6.07 -4.35 4.81
N VAL A 61 4.83 -3.87 4.79
CA VAL A 61 4.10 -3.60 6.03
C VAL A 61 3.94 -4.88 6.84
N VAL A 62 3.61 -5.99 6.18
CA VAL A 62 3.44 -7.27 6.87
C VAL A 62 4.76 -7.70 7.52
N HIS A 63 5.89 -7.57 6.81
CA HIS A 63 7.19 -7.82 7.42
C HIS A 63 7.39 -6.95 8.66
N GLY A 64 7.09 -5.67 8.54
CA GLY A 64 7.27 -4.74 9.65
C GLY A 64 6.42 -5.08 10.87
N VAL A 65 5.18 -5.48 10.64
CA VAL A 65 4.28 -5.87 11.73
C VAL A 65 4.80 -7.12 12.41
N LEU A 66 5.17 -8.13 11.63
CA LEU A 66 5.67 -9.39 12.19
C LEU A 66 6.96 -9.19 12.98
N ASP A 67 7.88 -8.39 12.40
CA ASP A 67 9.14 -8.11 13.08
C ASP A 67 8.92 -7.34 14.38
N THR A 68 7.99 -6.38 14.37
CA THR A 68 7.66 -5.61 15.57
C THR A 68 7.05 -6.52 16.64
N MET A 69 6.28 -7.53 16.24
CA MET A 69 5.70 -8.50 17.15
C MET A 69 6.72 -9.51 17.65
N GLY A 70 7.90 -9.56 17.06
CA GLY A 70 8.89 -10.56 17.42
C GLY A 70 8.67 -11.90 16.72
N GLU A 71 7.80 -11.92 15.70
CA GLU A 71 7.52 -13.15 14.94
C GLU A 71 8.49 -13.27 13.78
N PHE A 72 9.77 -13.40 14.12
CA PHE A 72 10.83 -13.36 13.11
C PHE A 72 10.80 -14.55 12.16
N GLU A 73 10.46 -15.74 12.69
CA GLU A 73 10.39 -16.92 11.83
C GLU A 73 9.30 -16.78 10.79
N LEU A 74 8.15 -16.26 11.22
CA LEU A 74 7.04 -16.06 10.31
C LEU A 74 7.37 -14.99 9.27
N SER A 75 8.06 -13.94 9.70
CA SER A 75 8.48 -12.87 8.80
C SER A 75 9.44 -13.38 7.73
N LYS A 76 10.25 -14.40 8.04
CA LYS A 76 11.17 -14.99 7.07
C LYS A 76 10.48 -15.94 6.11
N ASN A 77 9.26 -16.33 6.40
CA ASN A 77 8.51 -17.25 5.55
C ASN A 77 7.87 -16.48 4.42
N GLU A 78 8.59 -16.36 3.29
CA GLU A 78 8.14 -15.55 2.17
C GLU A 78 6.84 -16.06 1.56
N LYS A 79 6.63 -17.35 1.58
CA LYS A 79 5.38 -17.88 1.07
C LYS A 79 4.20 -17.37 1.90
N PHE A 80 4.35 -17.37 3.21
CA PHE A 80 3.32 -16.83 4.09
C PHE A 80 3.12 -15.35 3.85
N VAL A 81 4.21 -14.59 3.85
CA VAL A 81 4.12 -13.12 3.72
C VAL A 81 3.49 -12.75 2.39
N CYS A 82 3.93 -13.37 1.30
CA CYS A 82 3.39 -13.08 -0.02
C CYS A 82 1.90 -13.40 -0.11
N THR A 83 1.52 -14.57 0.39
CA THR A 83 0.13 -15.00 0.31
C THR A 83 -0.77 -14.13 1.18
N PHE A 84 -0.34 -13.93 2.42
CA PHE A 84 -1.13 -13.15 3.37
C PHE A 84 -1.30 -11.72 2.89
N SER A 85 -0.22 -11.10 2.43
CA SER A 85 -0.30 -9.70 1.98
C SER A 85 -1.17 -9.55 0.74
N SER A 86 -1.16 -10.53 -0.16
CA SER A 86 -2.02 -10.48 -1.35
C SER A 86 -3.49 -10.50 -0.98
N PHE A 87 -3.88 -11.39 -0.07
CA PHE A 87 -5.26 -11.42 0.41
C PHE A 87 -5.61 -10.15 1.15
N LEU A 88 -4.66 -9.63 1.92
CA LEU A 88 -4.89 -8.41 2.70
C LEU A 88 -5.12 -7.21 1.80
N VAL A 89 -4.36 -7.09 0.71
CA VAL A 89 -4.57 -6.01 -0.26
C VAL A 89 -5.99 -6.03 -0.79
N ASP A 90 -6.45 -7.20 -1.23
CA ASP A 90 -7.80 -7.30 -1.77
C ASP A 90 -8.85 -6.88 -0.75
N THR A 91 -8.69 -7.35 0.48
CA THR A 91 -9.65 -7.03 1.54
C THR A 91 -9.63 -5.54 1.88
N ILE A 92 -8.43 -4.96 1.97
CA ILE A 92 -8.32 -3.54 2.28
C ILE A 92 -8.94 -2.70 1.17
N GLU A 93 -8.69 -3.06 -0.08
CA GLU A 93 -9.25 -2.30 -1.19
C GLU A 93 -10.76 -2.39 -1.24
N GLU A 94 -11.33 -3.54 -0.89
CA GLU A 94 -12.78 -3.66 -0.80
C GLU A 94 -13.34 -2.79 0.32
N ILE A 95 -12.67 -2.75 1.46
CA ILE A 95 -13.11 -1.92 2.57
C ILE A 95 -13.04 -0.44 2.20
N VAL A 96 -11.93 -0.03 1.57
CA VAL A 96 -11.76 1.36 1.16
C VAL A 96 -12.84 1.75 0.16
N LYS A 97 -13.10 0.88 -0.81
CA LYS A 97 -14.13 1.13 -1.81
C LYS A 97 -15.49 1.29 -1.17
N ALA A 98 -15.85 0.40 -0.23
CA ALA A 98 -17.14 0.47 0.44
C ALA A 98 -17.27 1.76 1.25
N ASN A 99 -16.19 2.19 1.92
CA ASN A 99 -16.20 3.42 2.69
C ASN A 99 -16.34 4.65 1.81
N LEU A 100 -15.66 4.64 0.66
CA LEU A 100 -15.79 5.74 -0.29
C LEU A 100 -17.21 5.85 -0.83
N GLU A 101 -17.81 4.73 -1.19
CA GLU A 101 -19.17 4.71 -1.69
C GLU A 101 -20.14 5.20 -0.63
N HIS A 102 -19.95 4.76 0.60
CA HIS A 102 -20.80 5.20 1.70
C HIS A 102 -20.67 6.70 1.94
N SER A 103 -19.43 7.19 1.98
CA SER A 103 -19.20 8.62 2.19
C SER A 103 -19.81 9.46 1.08
N PHE A 104 -19.69 8.99 -0.15
CA PHE A 104 -20.26 9.69 -1.30
C PHE A 104 -21.77 9.77 -1.18
N MET A 105 -22.41 8.69 -0.79
CA MET A 105 -23.88 8.64 -0.63
C MET A 105 -24.38 9.52 0.50
N MET A 106 -23.52 9.80 1.48
CA MET A 106 -23.92 10.61 2.63
C MET A 106 -23.67 12.10 2.41
N LEU A 107 -23.10 12.49 1.28
CA LEU A 107 -22.86 13.90 0.99
C LEU A 107 -24.18 14.61 0.67
N PRO A 108 -24.31 15.89 1.06
CA PRO A 108 -25.44 16.70 0.60
C PRO A 108 -25.41 16.76 -0.92
N ARG A 109 -26.62 16.82 -1.52
CA ARG A 109 -26.74 16.77 -2.98
C ARG A 109 -25.91 17.84 -3.68
N ASN A 110 -25.85 19.02 -3.12
CA ASN A 110 -25.13 20.11 -3.75
C ASN A 110 -23.61 20.00 -3.63
N LYS A 111 -23.10 18.98 -2.90
CA LYS A 111 -21.68 18.76 -2.73
C LYS A 111 -21.20 17.51 -3.41
N ILE A 112 -22.10 16.79 -4.08
CA ILE A 112 -21.70 15.58 -4.79
C ILE A 112 -20.99 15.99 -6.07
N PRO A 113 -19.79 15.45 -6.31
CA PRO A 113 -19.04 15.80 -7.53
C PRO A 113 -19.83 15.42 -8.77
N GLN A 114 -19.74 16.24 -9.79
CA GLN A 114 -20.39 16.00 -11.06
C GLN A 114 -19.40 15.40 -12.04
N SER A 115 -19.80 14.40 -12.77
CA SER A 115 -18.95 13.87 -13.83
C SER A 115 -19.07 14.78 -15.05
N ASP A 116 -18.10 14.67 -15.96
CA ASP A 116 -18.15 15.49 -17.16
C ASP A 116 -19.36 15.20 -18.01
N THR A 117 -19.82 13.97 -18.00
CA THR A 117 -20.98 13.60 -18.79
C THR A 117 -22.25 14.22 -18.25
N ASN A 118 -22.31 14.50 -16.98
CA ASN A 118 -23.51 15.11 -16.40
C ASN A 118 -23.71 16.52 -16.88
N LYS A 119 -22.66 17.17 -17.29
CA LYS A 119 -22.76 18.55 -17.71
C LYS A 119 -23.42 18.70 -19.06
N THR A 120 -23.39 17.67 -19.84
CA THR A 120 -23.90 17.74 -21.19
C THR A 120 -25.40 17.63 -21.26
N GLU A 121 -26.00 17.22 -20.19
CA GLU A 121 -27.44 17.03 -20.17
C GLU A 121 -28.22 18.29 -19.91
N ASP A 122 -27.53 19.27 -19.53
CA ASP A 122 -28.19 20.57 -19.25
C ASP A 122 -28.33 21.42 -20.46
#